data_18b7d124e234a67b53e7fe9180b4b245
#
_entry.id   18b7d124e234a67b53e7fe9180b4b245
#
_cell.length_a   1.000
_cell.length_b   1.000
_cell.length_c   1.000
_cell.angle_alpha   90.00
_cell.angle_beta   90.00
_cell.angle_gamma   90.00
#
_symmetry.space_group_name_H-M   'P 1'
#
loop_
_entity.id
_entity.type
_entity.pdbx_description
1 polymer ?
#
loop_
_entity_poly.entity_id
_entity_poly.type
_entity_poly.pdbx_seq_one_letter_code
_entity_poly.pdbx_strand_id
1 'polypeptide(L)' 'MHTGMLWFDNSQTTLNVKIQKAVDYYHKKYGRTPDLCLVHPSMLEKEQSQFEVDKVTVRPYRPVLPGHIWIGIEDKN' A
#
# COMPACT_ATOMS: atom_id res chain seq x y z
N MET A 1 -15.13 -3.34 6.51
CA MET A 1 -14.17 -4.43 6.23
C MET A 1 -13.41 -4.12 4.96
N HIS A 2 -12.15 -4.47 4.91
CA HIS A 2 -11.30 -4.22 3.75
C HIS A 2 -11.00 -5.52 3.02
N THR A 3 -11.00 -5.46 1.71
CA THR A 3 -10.59 -6.59 0.87
C THR A 3 -9.25 -6.24 0.24
N GLY A 4 -8.25 -7.06 0.53
CA GLY A 4 -6.92 -6.76 0.03
C GLY A 4 -5.94 -7.88 0.26
N MET A 5 -4.69 -7.60 0.00
CA MET A 5 -3.62 -8.57 0.19
C MET A 5 -2.42 -7.91 0.84
N LEU A 6 -1.58 -8.74 1.45
CA LEU A 6 -0.33 -8.29 2.06
C LEU A 6 0.81 -8.59 1.08
N TRP A 7 1.59 -7.56 0.77
CA TRP A 7 2.71 -7.62 -0.14
C TRP A 7 4.00 -7.40 0.63
N PHE A 8 4.99 -8.23 0.44
CA PHE A 8 6.28 -8.07 1.11
C PHE A 8 7.34 -7.67 0.10
N ASP A 9 8.06 -6.59 0.39
CA ASP A 9 9.16 -6.13 -0.43
C ASP A 9 10.15 -5.35 0.45
N ASN A 10 11.25 -5.99 0.80
CA ASN A 10 12.30 -5.34 1.58
C ASN A 10 13.49 -4.92 0.72
N SER A 11 13.31 -4.82 -0.59
CA SER A 11 14.34 -4.32 -1.48
C SER A 11 14.66 -2.86 -1.19
N GLN A 12 15.74 -2.36 -1.77
CA GLN A 12 16.19 -0.98 -1.55
C GLN A 12 15.57 0.02 -2.52
N THR A 13 14.58 -0.39 -3.29
CA THR A 13 13.85 0.54 -4.14
C THR A 13 13.02 1.51 -3.31
N THR A 14 12.59 2.61 -3.93
CA THR A 14 11.78 3.59 -3.23
C THR A 14 10.42 3.02 -2.88
N LEU A 15 9.76 3.64 -1.89
CA LEU A 15 8.42 3.23 -1.51
C LEU A 15 7.44 3.36 -2.67
N ASN A 16 7.55 4.43 -3.46
CA ASN A 16 6.66 4.61 -4.60
C ASN A 16 6.76 3.46 -5.60
N VAL A 17 7.97 2.99 -5.88
CA VAL A 17 8.18 1.85 -6.78
C VAL A 17 7.56 0.59 -6.18
N LYS A 18 7.75 0.37 -4.89
CA LYS A 18 7.17 -0.80 -4.22
C LYS A 18 5.64 -0.77 -4.30
N ILE A 19 5.05 0.40 -4.08
CA ILE A 19 3.59 0.54 -4.15
C ILE A 19 3.10 0.27 -5.56
N GLN A 20 3.77 0.80 -6.58
CA GLN A 20 3.36 0.56 -7.96
C GLN A 20 3.41 -0.91 -8.33
N LYS A 21 4.45 -1.61 -7.89
CA LYS A 21 4.54 -3.06 -8.13
C LYS A 21 3.40 -3.80 -7.46
N ALA A 22 3.07 -3.42 -6.24
CA ALA A 22 1.96 -4.04 -5.52
C ALA A 22 0.62 -3.76 -6.20
N VAL A 23 0.43 -2.53 -6.69
CA VAL A 23 -0.79 -2.16 -7.43
C VAL A 23 -0.92 -3.01 -8.70
N ASP A 24 0.17 -3.14 -9.46
CA ASP A 24 0.16 -3.94 -10.69
C ASP A 24 -0.17 -5.40 -10.39
N TYR A 25 0.45 -5.95 -9.36
CA TYR A 25 0.21 -7.33 -8.97
C TYR A 25 -1.25 -7.54 -8.55
N TYR A 26 -1.77 -6.61 -7.74
CA TYR A 26 -3.16 -6.68 -7.30
C TYR A 26 -4.11 -6.64 -8.49
N HIS A 27 -3.85 -5.73 -9.43
CA HIS A 27 -4.69 -5.59 -10.61
C HIS A 27 -4.68 -6.88 -11.45
N LYS A 28 -3.51 -7.48 -11.64
CA LYS A 28 -3.40 -8.72 -12.40
C LYS A 28 -4.10 -9.87 -11.71
N LYS A 29 -4.02 -9.91 -10.39
CA LYS A 29 -4.59 -11.03 -9.62
C LYS A 29 -6.10 -10.93 -9.48
N TYR A 30 -6.62 -9.74 -9.25
CA TYR A 30 -8.04 -9.57 -8.94
C TYR A 30 -8.83 -8.87 -10.04
N GLY A 31 -8.19 -8.35 -11.06
CA GLY A 31 -8.85 -7.64 -12.16
C GLY A 31 -9.45 -6.31 -11.76
N ARG A 32 -9.04 -5.74 -10.63
CA ARG A 32 -9.57 -4.47 -10.12
C ARG A 32 -8.41 -3.59 -9.69
N THR A 33 -8.61 -2.27 -9.77
CA THR A 33 -7.61 -1.31 -9.32
C THR A 33 -7.81 -1.06 -7.82
N PRO A 34 -6.77 -1.24 -7.01
CA PRO A 34 -6.87 -0.92 -5.59
C PRO A 34 -6.94 0.58 -5.38
N ASP A 35 -7.48 1.01 -4.24
CA ASP A 35 -7.55 2.43 -3.91
C ASP A 35 -6.94 2.74 -2.54
N LEU A 36 -6.50 1.75 -1.79
CA LEU A 36 -5.93 1.95 -0.46
C LEU A 36 -4.68 1.13 -0.27
N CYS A 37 -3.67 1.75 0.31
CA CYS A 37 -2.40 1.11 0.65
C CYS A 37 -2.04 1.48 2.08
N LEU A 38 -1.74 0.48 2.91
CA LEU A 38 -1.35 0.69 4.30
C LEU A 38 0.09 0.25 4.50
N VAL A 39 0.89 1.09 5.13
CA VAL A 39 2.29 0.82 5.40
C VAL A 39 2.61 1.18 6.84
N HIS A 40 3.65 0.53 7.39
CA HIS A 40 4.11 0.92 8.72
C HIS A 40 4.62 2.36 8.69
N PRO A 41 4.33 3.16 9.74
CA PRO A 41 4.75 4.57 9.75
C PRO A 41 6.24 4.78 9.53
N SER A 42 7.09 3.82 9.92
CA SER A 42 8.53 3.93 9.72
C SER A 42 8.95 3.96 8.27
N MET A 43 8.06 3.55 7.35
CA MET A 43 8.34 3.57 5.92
C MET A 43 8.02 4.91 5.28
N LEU A 44 7.40 5.81 6.02
CA LEU A 44 7.07 7.15 5.54
C LEU A 44 8.11 8.16 6.03
N GLU A 45 8.23 9.27 5.31
CA GLU A 45 9.08 10.34 5.78
C GLU A 45 8.46 10.98 7.02
N LYS A 46 9.32 11.61 7.83
CA LYS A 46 8.96 12.10 9.15
C LYS A 46 7.67 12.92 9.21
N GLU A 47 7.38 13.68 8.18
CA GLU A 47 6.26 14.59 8.19
C GLU A 47 5.10 14.14 7.33
N GLN A 48 5.23 12.97 6.70
CA GLN A 48 4.14 12.43 5.89
C GLN A 48 3.18 11.65 6.78
N SER A 49 1.91 11.98 6.70
CA SER A 49 0.87 11.19 7.35
C SER A 49 0.02 10.43 6.34
N GLN A 50 -0.10 10.96 5.13
CA GLN A 50 -0.92 10.36 4.09
C GLN A 50 -0.55 11.00 2.76
N PHE A 51 -0.52 10.20 1.70
CA PHE A 51 -0.27 10.73 0.35
C PHE A 51 -0.87 9.79 -0.68
N GLU A 52 -0.83 10.19 -1.95
CA GLU A 52 -1.39 9.40 -3.03
C GLU A 52 -0.32 9.01 -4.04
N VAL A 53 -0.43 7.79 -4.56
CA VAL A 53 0.37 7.29 -5.67
C VAL A 53 -0.60 6.67 -6.67
N ASP A 54 -0.68 7.22 -7.88
CA ASP A 54 -1.54 6.69 -8.95
C ASP A 54 -2.98 6.46 -8.47
N LYS A 55 -3.54 7.44 -7.78
CA LYS A 55 -4.92 7.39 -7.26
C LYS A 55 -5.10 6.39 -6.12
N VAL A 56 -4.03 5.80 -5.63
CA VAL A 56 -4.07 4.95 -4.44
C VAL A 56 -3.69 5.80 -3.24
N THR A 57 -4.54 5.81 -2.23
CA THR A 57 -4.26 6.52 -0.98
C THR A 57 -3.33 5.68 -0.11
N VAL A 58 -2.21 6.25 0.30
CA VAL A 58 -1.23 5.57 1.17
C VAL A 58 -1.35 6.16 2.56
N ARG A 59 -1.58 5.30 3.54
CA ARG A 59 -1.75 5.71 4.94
C ARG A 59 -0.82 4.94 5.86
N PRO A 60 -0.34 5.57 6.94
CA PRO A 60 0.38 4.84 7.97
C PRO A 60 -0.58 3.92 8.74
N TYR A 61 -0.10 2.74 9.08
CA TYR A 61 -0.90 1.78 9.84
C TYR A 61 0.04 0.85 10.59
N ARG A 62 0.11 0.99 11.91
CA ARG A 62 1.11 0.27 12.71
C ARG A 62 1.01 -1.24 12.67
N PRO A 63 -0.19 -1.84 12.58
CA PRO A 63 -0.27 -3.31 12.50
C PRO A 63 0.38 -3.92 11.27
N VAL A 64 0.61 -3.13 10.20
CA VAL A 64 1.38 -3.61 9.05
C VAL A 64 2.86 -3.49 9.39
N LEU A 65 3.58 -4.61 9.38
CA LEU A 65 4.99 -4.62 9.76
C LEU A 65 5.87 -3.92 8.73
N PRO A 66 7.03 -3.36 9.15
CA PRO A 66 7.96 -2.78 8.18
C PRO A 66 8.34 -3.78 7.09
N GLY A 67 8.50 -3.30 5.88
CA GLY A 67 8.79 -4.16 4.73
C GLY A 67 7.54 -4.74 4.08
N HIS A 68 6.40 -4.66 4.74
CA HIS A 68 5.13 -5.14 4.21
C HIS A 68 4.28 -3.96 3.76
N ILE A 69 3.42 -4.24 2.78
CA ILE A 69 2.44 -3.28 2.26
C ILE A 69 1.13 -4.02 2.15
N TRP A 70 0.09 -3.51 2.83
CA TRP A 70 -1.26 -3.99 2.60
C TRP A 70 -1.86 -3.15 1.48
N ILE A 71 -2.42 -3.81 0.45
CA ILE A 71 -3.00 -3.12 -0.68
C ILE A 71 -4.36 -3.72 -1.01
N GLY A 72 -5.32 -2.86 -1.27
CA GLY A 72 -6.66 -3.35 -1.52
C GLY A 72 -7.65 -2.26 -1.78
N ILE A 73 -8.90 -2.60 -1.55
CA ILE A 73 -10.03 -1.70 -1.77
C ILE A 73 -10.66 -1.39 -0.43
N GLU A 74 -10.82 -0.09 -0.16
CA GLU A 74 -11.47 0.35 1.05
C GLU A 74 -12.97 0.14 0.93
N ASP A 75 -13.54 -0.51 1.92
CA ASP A 75 -14.99 -0.72 1.99
C ASP A 75 -15.59 0.51 2.66
N LYS A 76 -16.41 1.24 1.92
CA LYS A 76 -16.96 2.52 2.37
C LYS A 76 -18.40 2.44 2.85
N ASN A 77 -18.85 1.31 3.18
CA ASN A 77 -20.21 1.20 3.72
C ASN A 77 -20.37 1.92 5.04
#